data_873b3d6ec94b9d9c1b9f74741e6b5d6e
#
_entry.id   873b3d6ec94b9d9c1b9f74741e6b5d6e
#
_cell.length_a   1.000
_cell.length_b   1.000
_cell.length_c   1.000
_cell.angle_alpha   90.00
_cell.angle_beta   90.00
_cell.angle_gamma   90.00
#
_symmetry.space_group_name_H-M   'P 1'
#
loop_
_entity.id
_entity.type
_entity.pdbx_description
1 polymer ?
#
loop_
_entity_poly.entity_id
_entity_poly.type
_entity_poly.pdbx_seq_one_letter_code
_entity_poly.pdbx_strand_id
1 'polypeptide(L)'
;MSKHIAVIGGTSGIGRATVAQLQADGHILHAACRSPEKLADLGLDAQPFDAAAPGPLSWPERLDGLVYFPGSISLKPFHRLTPEDFQRDLQVNLFGAIAALQSALPALKASGNASVVLFSTVAVAQGMPMHASIAAAKGAVEALAKSLAAEWAPAIRVNVIAPSLTDTPLAGALLNSDLKKEAAAKRHPLQQVGRSEDMASLVTYLLSGHARFMTGQVLRVDGGLSAVRTF
;
A
#
# COMPACT_ATOMS: atom_id res chain seq x y z
N MET A 1 13.36 17.85 8.33
CA MET A 1 12.70 18.82 7.43
C MET A 1 11.34 18.28 7.09
N SER A 2 10.30 19.13 7.11
CA SER A 2 8.95 18.78 6.68
C SER A 2 8.94 18.41 5.19
N LYS A 3 8.17 17.41 4.81
CA LYS A 3 7.99 16.92 3.44
C LYS A 3 6.54 17.06 3.00
N HIS A 4 6.32 17.29 1.71
CA HIS A 4 5.00 17.22 1.09
C HIS A 4 4.75 15.80 0.60
N ILE A 5 3.76 15.09 1.18
CA ILE A 5 3.51 13.68 0.91
C ILE A 5 2.06 13.49 0.43
N ALA A 6 1.91 12.91 -0.76
CA ALA A 6 0.61 12.47 -1.27
C ALA A 6 0.21 11.14 -0.62
N VAL A 7 -1.00 11.08 -0.05
CA VAL A 7 -1.56 9.90 0.60
C VAL A 7 -2.86 9.50 -0.10
N ILE A 8 -2.84 8.38 -0.81
CA ILE A 8 -4.02 7.84 -1.47
C ILE A 8 -4.62 6.74 -0.60
N GLY A 9 -5.85 6.96 -0.08
CA GLY A 9 -6.57 5.94 0.70
C GLY A 9 -6.26 5.90 2.20
N GLY A 10 -6.00 7.03 2.86
CA GLY A 10 -5.62 7.13 4.29
C GLY A 10 -6.73 6.96 5.32
N THR A 11 -7.95 6.51 4.97
CA THR A 11 -9.12 6.57 5.85
C THR A 11 -9.25 5.43 6.86
N SER A 12 -8.49 4.36 6.74
CA SER A 12 -8.59 3.20 7.64
C SER A 12 -7.31 2.34 7.62
N GLY A 13 -7.18 1.43 8.59
CA GLY A 13 -6.12 0.44 8.66
C GLY A 13 -4.72 1.05 8.51
N ILE A 14 -3.89 0.44 7.68
CA ILE A 14 -2.50 0.86 7.45
C ILE A 14 -2.42 2.33 6.99
N GLY A 15 -3.32 2.74 6.09
CA GLY A 15 -3.34 4.11 5.60
C GLY A 15 -3.57 5.14 6.70
N ARG A 16 -4.54 4.88 7.60
CA ARG A 16 -4.82 5.77 8.72
C ARG A 16 -3.68 5.82 9.74
N ALA A 17 -3.10 4.67 10.06
CA ALA A 17 -1.92 4.62 10.94
C ALA A 17 -0.74 5.41 10.34
N THR A 18 -0.55 5.29 9.02
CA THR A 18 0.50 6.06 8.31
C THR A 18 0.21 7.56 8.33
N VAL A 19 -1.03 8.00 8.10
CA VAL A 19 -1.41 9.42 8.20
C VAL A 19 -1.06 9.97 9.57
N ALA A 20 -1.49 9.30 10.64
CA ALA A 20 -1.23 9.72 12.00
C ALA A 20 0.28 9.84 12.30
N GLN A 21 1.08 8.85 11.85
CA GLN A 21 2.52 8.87 12.07
C GLN A 21 3.22 9.98 11.29
N LEU A 22 2.87 10.17 10.00
CA LEU A 22 3.45 11.23 9.17
C LEU A 22 3.11 12.64 9.69
N GLN A 23 1.89 12.83 10.23
CA GLN A 23 1.51 14.09 10.88
C GLN A 23 2.30 14.32 12.17
N ALA A 24 2.49 13.28 12.99
CA ALA A 24 3.30 13.36 14.21
C ALA A 24 4.78 13.68 13.90
N ASP A 25 5.29 13.22 12.75
CA ASP A 25 6.63 13.53 12.25
C ASP A 25 6.72 14.94 11.63
N GLY A 26 5.63 15.71 11.60
CA GLY A 26 5.59 17.10 11.12
C GLY A 26 5.59 17.25 9.59
N HIS A 27 5.11 16.24 8.85
CA HIS A 27 4.97 16.31 7.40
C HIS A 27 3.66 16.97 6.96
N ILE A 28 3.65 17.56 5.78
CA ILE A 28 2.48 18.16 5.14
C ILE A 28 1.85 17.10 4.22
N LEU A 29 0.61 16.72 4.51
CA LEU A 29 -0.07 15.66 3.79
C LEU A 29 -1.08 16.20 2.80
N HIS A 30 -1.11 15.62 1.60
CA HIS A 30 -2.07 15.86 0.54
C HIS A 30 -2.85 14.57 0.31
N ALA A 31 -4.05 14.48 0.89
CA ALA A 31 -4.82 13.25 0.88
C ALA A 31 -5.81 13.18 -0.29
N ALA A 32 -6.02 11.96 -0.78
CA ALA A 32 -7.08 11.64 -1.73
C ALA A 32 -7.73 10.29 -1.38
N CYS A 33 -9.06 10.22 -1.28
CA CYS A 33 -9.76 9.00 -0.86
C CYS A 33 -11.25 9.05 -1.24
N ARG A 34 -11.94 7.91 -1.11
CA ARG A 34 -13.39 7.79 -1.40
C ARG A 34 -14.29 8.52 -0.40
N SER A 35 -13.83 8.70 0.80
CA SER A 35 -14.60 9.22 1.94
C SER A 35 -13.79 10.29 2.67
N PRO A 36 -13.65 11.51 2.09
CA PRO A 36 -12.85 12.59 2.68
C PRO A 36 -13.24 12.93 4.11
N GLU A 37 -14.52 12.87 4.45
CA GLU A 37 -15.07 13.15 5.78
C GLU A 37 -14.45 12.29 6.89
N LYS A 38 -13.93 11.10 6.56
CA LYS A 38 -13.28 10.19 7.51
C LYS A 38 -11.87 10.61 7.93
N LEU A 39 -11.34 11.67 7.38
CA LEU A 39 -10.05 12.25 7.75
C LEU A 39 -10.20 13.57 8.51
N ALA A 40 -11.45 14.08 8.66
CA ALA A 40 -11.73 15.35 9.34
C ALA A 40 -11.29 15.33 10.83
N ASP A 41 -11.43 14.20 11.51
CA ASP A 41 -10.98 14.02 12.90
C ASP A 41 -9.46 14.03 13.07
N LEU A 42 -8.71 13.84 11.96
CA LEU A 42 -7.26 14.04 11.90
C LEU A 42 -6.87 15.45 11.42
N GLY A 43 -7.85 16.35 11.22
CA GLY A 43 -7.60 17.70 10.70
C GLY A 43 -7.02 17.71 9.29
N LEU A 44 -7.33 16.68 8.48
CA LEU A 44 -6.79 16.53 7.15
C LEU A 44 -7.89 16.61 6.08
N ASP A 45 -7.82 17.64 5.25
CA ASP A 45 -8.64 17.74 4.06
C ASP A 45 -8.18 16.76 2.98
N ALA A 46 -9.13 16.17 2.27
CA ALA A 46 -8.83 15.20 1.23
C ALA A 46 -9.66 15.45 -0.05
N GLN A 47 -9.04 15.18 -1.18
CA GLN A 47 -9.73 15.17 -2.48
C GLN A 47 -10.52 13.87 -2.66
N PRO A 48 -11.68 13.91 -3.34
CA PRO A 48 -12.39 12.70 -3.75
C PRO A 48 -11.53 11.88 -4.73
N PHE A 49 -11.34 10.59 -4.44
CA PHE A 49 -10.66 9.66 -5.34
C PHE A 49 -11.19 8.25 -5.14
N ASP A 50 -11.75 7.66 -6.19
CA ASP A 50 -12.11 6.25 -6.23
C ASP A 50 -11.15 5.49 -7.15
N ALA A 51 -10.43 4.53 -6.59
CA ALA A 51 -9.50 3.67 -7.34
C ALA A 51 -10.21 2.81 -8.42
N ALA A 52 -11.52 2.54 -8.26
CA ALA A 52 -12.31 1.82 -9.24
C ALA A 52 -12.72 2.69 -10.44
N ALA A 53 -12.81 4.01 -10.24
CA ALA A 53 -13.15 5.00 -11.27
C ALA A 53 -12.35 6.28 -11.03
N PRO A 54 -11.03 6.30 -11.32
CA PRO A 54 -10.16 7.41 -10.97
C PRO A 54 -10.58 8.70 -11.68
N GLY A 55 -10.82 9.74 -10.87
CA GLY A 55 -11.02 11.12 -11.33
C GLY A 55 -9.73 11.93 -11.31
N PRO A 56 -9.77 13.19 -11.75
CA PRO A 56 -8.62 14.09 -11.72
C PRO A 56 -8.19 14.38 -10.28
N LEU A 57 -6.88 14.54 -10.07
CA LEU A 57 -6.28 14.91 -8.79
C LEU A 57 -5.43 16.17 -8.98
N SER A 58 -5.42 17.04 -7.97
CA SER A 58 -4.60 18.24 -7.95
C SER A 58 -3.51 18.13 -6.87
N TRP A 59 -2.30 18.50 -7.22
CA TRP A 59 -1.15 18.41 -6.32
C TRP A 59 -0.42 19.74 -6.20
N PRO A 60 0.33 20.01 -5.13
CA PRO A 60 1.22 21.14 -5.07
C PRO A 60 2.31 21.03 -6.14
N GLU A 61 3.05 22.13 -6.38
CA GLU A 61 4.13 22.13 -7.36
C GLU A 61 5.21 21.07 -7.08
N ARG A 62 5.38 20.69 -5.80
CA ARG A 62 6.36 19.71 -5.36
C ARG A 62 5.74 18.68 -4.42
N LEU A 63 6.06 17.42 -4.65
CA LEU A 63 5.80 16.28 -3.76
C LEU A 63 7.09 15.53 -3.45
N ASP A 64 7.38 15.32 -2.18
CA ASP A 64 8.56 14.58 -1.72
C ASP A 64 8.26 13.08 -1.54
N GLY A 65 6.99 12.71 -1.59
CA GLY A 65 6.57 11.32 -1.51
C GLY A 65 5.14 11.08 -1.94
N LEU A 66 4.86 9.82 -2.29
CA LEU A 66 3.51 9.32 -2.53
C LEU A 66 3.37 7.92 -1.97
N VAL A 67 2.25 7.66 -1.29
CA VAL A 67 1.88 6.31 -0.87
C VAL A 67 0.47 5.96 -1.36
N TYR A 68 0.33 4.75 -1.92
CA TYR A 68 -0.93 4.25 -2.47
C TYR A 68 -1.42 3.06 -1.64
N PHE A 69 -2.50 3.24 -0.89
CA PHE A 69 -3.09 2.22 -0.02
C PHE A 69 -4.30 1.47 -0.60
N PRO A 70 -5.09 2.01 -1.56
CA PRO A 70 -6.28 1.30 -2.01
C PRO A 70 -5.96 -0.12 -2.46
N GLY A 71 -6.82 -1.04 -2.06
CA GLY A 71 -6.67 -2.45 -2.38
C GLY A 71 -7.94 -3.22 -2.13
N SER A 72 -7.95 -4.47 -2.54
CA SER A 72 -9.03 -5.43 -2.37
C SER A 72 -8.51 -6.74 -1.77
N ILE A 73 -9.41 -7.52 -1.18
CA ILE A 73 -9.19 -8.91 -0.79
C ILE A 73 -10.30 -9.73 -1.43
N SER A 74 -9.96 -10.45 -2.52
CA SER A 74 -10.88 -11.34 -3.24
C SER A 74 -10.36 -12.77 -3.13
N LEU A 75 -10.99 -13.56 -2.25
CA LEU A 75 -10.58 -14.95 -2.01
C LEU A 75 -11.65 -15.89 -2.56
N LYS A 76 -11.36 -16.51 -3.70
CA LYS A 76 -12.23 -17.49 -4.37
C LYS A 76 -11.40 -18.63 -4.94
N PRO A 77 -11.91 -19.89 -4.93
CA PRO A 77 -11.30 -20.98 -5.70
C PRO A 77 -11.23 -20.61 -7.18
N PHE A 78 -10.16 -20.99 -7.86
CA PHE A 78 -9.90 -20.59 -9.26
C PHE A 78 -11.08 -20.87 -10.19
N HIS A 79 -11.72 -22.03 -10.06
CA HIS A 79 -12.88 -22.42 -10.90
C HIS A 79 -14.15 -21.59 -10.68
N ARG A 80 -14.17 -20.73 -9.63
CA ARG A 80 -15.27 -19.78 -9.35
C ARG A 80 -14.91 -18.33 -9.67
N LEU A 81 -13.67 -18.07 -10.07
CA LEU A 81 -13.25 -16.73 -10.51
C LEU A 81 -13.75 -16.48 -11.93
N THR A 82 -14.26 -15.29 -12.16
CA THR A 82 -14.66 -14.80 -13.47
C THR A 82 -13.67 -13.78 -13.99
N PRO A 83 -13.65 -13.48 -15.31
CA PRO A 83 -12.84 -12.38 -15.85
C PRO A 83 -13.09 -11.05 -15.12
N GLU A 84 -14.33 -10.78 -14.69
CA GLU A 84 -14.72 -9.55 -13.98
C GLU A 84 -14.09 -9.47 -12.57
N ASP A 85 -13.87 -10.60 -11.92
CA ASP A 85 -13.14 -10.65 -10.64
C ASP A 85 -11.70 -10.18 -10.83
N PHE A 86 -11.03 -10.66 -11.89
CA PHE A 86 -9.67 -10.20 -12.24
C PHE A 86 -9.63 -8.72 -12.64
N GLN A 87 -10.59 -8.28 -13.46
CA GLN A 87 -10.68 -6.87 -13.87
C GLN A 87 -10.86 -5.95 -12.68
N ARG A 88 -11.71 -6.32 -11.71
CA ARG A 88 -11.95 -5.55 -10.47
C ARG A 88 -10.69 -5.43 -9.62
N ASP A 89 -9.98 -6.57 -9.42
CA ASP A 89 -8.74 -6.54 -8.65
C ASP A 89 -7.64 -5.75 -9.36
N LEU A 90 -7.49 -5.89 -10.68
CA LEU A 90 -6.58 -5.07 -11.47
C LEU A 90 -6.95 -3.58 -11.43
N GLN A 91 -8.24 -3.26 -11.56
CA GLN A 91 -8.72 -1.88 -11.57
C GLN A 91 -8.33 -1.15 -10.27
N VAL A 92 -8.64 -1.74 -9.11
CA VAL A 92 -8.39 -1.08 -7.82
C VAL A 92 -6.90 -1.07 -7.47
N ASN A 93 -6.20 -2.19 -7.68
CA ASN A 93 -4.83 -2.34 -7.19
C ASN A 93 -3.78 -1.77 -8.15
N LEU A 94 -3.98 -1.90 -9.47
CA LEU A 94 -3.03 -1.50 -10.49
C LEU A 94 -3.42 -0.21 -11.21
N PHE A 95 -4.58 -0.18 -11.88
CA PHE A 95 -4.96 0.98 -12.71
C PHE A 95 -5.24 2.22 -11.86
N GLY A 96 -5.84 2.06 -10.66
CA GLY A 96 -5.98 3.15 -9.71
C GLY A 96 -4.62 3.70 -9.24
N ALA A 97 -3.62 2.83 -9.02
CA ALA A 97 -2.27 3.25 -8.68
C ALA A 97 -1.60 3.98 -9.85
N ILE A 98 -1.75 3.48 -11.08
CA ILE A 98 -1.21 4.12 -12.30
C ILE A 98 -1.79 5.54 -12.43
N ALA A 99 -3.11 5.70 -12.31
CA ALA A 99 -3.76 7.01 -12.41
C ALA A 99 -3.22 8.00 -11.36
N ALA A 100 -3.11 7.56 -10.10
CA ALA A 100 -2.56 8.40 -9.03
C ALA A 100 -1.09 8.78 -9.28
N LEU A 101 -0.27 7.82 -9.73
CA LEU A 101 1.14 8.06 -10.03
C LEU A 101 1.33 9.01 -11.21
N GLN A 102 0.56 8.82 -12.30
CA GLN A 102 0.63 9.70 -13.47
C GLN A 102 0.24 11.14 -13.13
N SER A 103 -0.82 11.32 -12.31
CA SER A 103 -1.25 12.65 -11.88
C SER A 103 -0.19 13.36 -11.00
N ALA A 104 0.52 12.61 -10.16
CA ALA A 104 1.51 13.16 -9.23
C ALA A 104 2.93 13.28 -9.82
N LEU A 105 3.20 12.67 -10.97
CA LEU A 105 4.54 12.55 -11.54
C LEU A 105 5.27 13.88 -11.76
N PRO A 106 4.61 14.96 -12.28
CA PRO A 106 5.28 16.25 -12.41
C PRO A 106 5.77 16.80 -11.06
N ALA A 107 4.94 16.76 -10.03
CA ALA A 107 5.29 17.24 -8.68
C ALA A 107 6.35 16.36 -7.98
N LEU A 108 6.31 15.03 -8.19
CA LEU A 108 7.35 14.12 -7.71
C LEU A 108 8.71 14.40 -8.38
N LYS A 109 8.73 14.64 -9.70
CA LYS A 109 9.96 15.03 -10.42
C LYS A 109 10.52 16.36 -9.95
N ALA A 110 9.66 17.33 -9.64
CA ALA A 110 10.06 18.63 -9.13
C ALA A 110 10.78 18.55 -7.76
N SER A 111 10.57 17.49 -6.99
CA SER A 111 11.32 17.23 -5.74
C SER A 111 12.81 16.93 -5.99
N GLY A 112 13.14 16.21 -7.06
CA GLY A 112 14.50 15.70 -7.33
C GLY A 112 14.97 14.60 -6.39
N ASN A 113 14.22 14.28 -5.32
CA ASN A 113 14.53 13.23 -4.34
C ASN A 113 13.24 12.66 -3.70
N ALA A 114 12.26 12.34 -4.51
CA ALA A 114 10.99 11.80 -4.04
C ALA A 114 11.05 10.30 -3.74
N SER A 115 10.05 9.79 -3.01
CA SER A 115 9.91 8.38 -2.70
C SER A 115 8.45 7.93 -2.87
N VAL A 116 8.25 6.84 -3.60
CA VAL A 116 6.95 6.20 -3.81
C VAL A 116 6.90 4.87 -3.08
N VAL A 117 5.79 4.61 -2.38
CA VAL A 117 5.52 3.35 -1.70
C VAL A 117 4.20 2.77 -2.21
N LEU A 118 4.27 1.56 -2.73
CA LEU A 118 3.11 0.77 -3.17
C LEU A 118 2.93 -0.45 -2.28
N PHE A 119 1.74 -1.07 -2.34
CA PHE A 119 1.42 -2.25 -1.54
C PHE A 119 1.15 -3.48 -2.42
N SER A 120 1.84 -4.57 -2.11
CA SER A 120 1.63 -5.92 -2.62
C SER A 120 1.08 -6.84 -1.53
N THR A 121 1.39 -8.11 -1.59
CA THR A 121 1.07 -9.16 -0.62
C THR A 121 2.09 -10.29 -0.71
N VAL A 122 2.38 -10.96 0.39
CA VAL A 122 3.22 -12.16 0.39
C VAL A 122 2.68 -13.28 -0.49
N ALA A 123 1.39 -13.28 -0.79
CA ALA A 123 0.76 -14.26 -1.67
C ALA A 123 1.32 -14.26 -3.11
N VAL A 124 1.97 -13.17 -3.54
CA VAL A 124 2.67 -13.11 -4.84
C VAL A 124 3.89 -14.02 -4.85
N ALA A 125 4.71 -13.95 -3.80
CA ALA A 125 5.96 -14.68 -3.73
C ALA A 125 5.80 -16.12 -3.23
N GLN A 126 4.88 -16.33 -2.28
CA GLN A 126 4.71 -17.65 -1.65
C GLN A 126 3.71 -18.55 -2.37
N GLY A 127 2.73 -17.94 -3.09
CA GLY A 127 1.59 -18.68 -3.63
C GLY A 127 0.64 -19.14 -2.52
N MET A 128 -0.61 -18.77 -2.62
CA MET A 128 -1.63 -19.16 -1.64
C MET A 128 -2.91 -19.62 -2.34
N PRO A 129 -3.57 -20.68 -1.84
CA PRO A 129 -4.86 -21.11 -2.41
C PRO A 129 -5.87 -19.97 -2.31
N MET A 130 -6.78 -19.88 -3.29
CA MET A 130 -7.85 -18.89 -3.39
C MET A 130 -7.40 -17.44 -3.69
N HIS A 131 -6.11 -17.18 -3.95
CA HIS A 131 -5.57 -15.84 -4.15
C HIS A 131 -5.27 -15.49 -5.62
N ALA A 132 -5.73 -16.29 -6.59
CA ALA A 132 -5.27 -16.16 -7.99
C ALA A 132 -5.49 -14.76 -8.59
N SER A 133 -6.67 -14.14 -8.42
CA SER A 133 -6.95 -12.80 -8.97
C SER A 133 -6.15 -11.72 -8.27
N ILE A 134 -6.16 -11.69 -6.94
CA ILE A 134 -5.45 -10.68 -6.18
C ILE A 134 -3.93 -10.81 -6.29
N ALA A 135 -3.40 -12.05 -6.33
CA ALA A 135 -1.97 -12.27 -6.51
C ALA A 135 -1.51 -11.83 -7.91
N ALA A 136 -2.31 -12.06 -8.96
CA ALA A 136 -2.03 -11.54 -10.29
C ALA A 136 -1.99 -10.00 -10.32
N ALA A 137 -2.98 -9.34 -9.72
CA ALA A 137 -3.03 -7.88 -9.65
C ALA A 137 -1.84 -7.30 -8.85
N LYS A 138 -1.51 -7.89 -7.71
CA LYS A 138 -0.40 -7.43 -6.86
C LYS A 138 0.97 -7.77 -7.46
N GLY A 139 1.10 -8.88 -8.19
CA GLY A 139 2.30 -9.19 -8.99
C GLY A 139 2.55 -8.15 -10.09
N ALA A 140 1.48 -7.67 -10.73
CA ALA A 140 1.57 -6.57 -11.69
C ALA A 140 2.04 -5.26 -11.02
N VAL A 141 1.61 -4.97 -9.78
CA VAL A 141 2.12 -3.81 -9.02
C VAL A 141 3.61 -3.93 -8.72
N GLU A 142 4.10 -5.13 -8.37
CA GLU A 142 5.54 -5.36 -8.14
C GLU A 142 6.37 -5.14 -9.41
N ALA A 143 5.89 -5.64 -10.55
CA ALA A 143 6.54 -5.44 -11.85
C ALA A 143 6.54 -3.97 -12.26
N LEU A 144 5.39 -3.27 -12.12
CA LEU A 144 5.27 -1.83 -12.35
C LEU A 144 6.28 -1.06 -11.50
N ALA A 145 6.34 -1.34 -10.20
CA ALA A 145 7.24 -0.63 -9.27
C ALA A 145 8.71 -0.76 -9.68
N LYS A 146 9.15 -1.95 -10.11
CA LYS A 146 10.52 -2.18 -10.60
C LYS A 146 10.82 -1.40 -11.88
N SER A 147 9.89 -1.37 -12.83
CA SER A 147 10.03 -0.60 -14.07
C SER A 147 10.12 0.89 -13.79
N LEU A 148 9.24 1.42 -12.92
CA LEU A 148 9.25 2.83 -12.53
C LEU A 148 10.48 3.19 -11.71
N ALA A 149 11.00 2.30 -10.86
CA ALA A 149 12.24 2.50 -10.14
C ALA A 149 13.44 2.69 -11.09
N ALA A 150 13.48 1.93 -12.19
CA ALA A 150 14.51 2.05 -13.22
C ALA A 150 14.35 3.33 -14.05
N GLU A 151 13.11 3.65 -14.47
CA GLU A 151 12.81 4.79 -15.33
C GLU A 151 13.00 6.13 -14.60
N TRP A 152 12.67 6.20 -13.31
CA TRP A 152 12.62 7.45 -12.55
C TRP A 152 13.86 7.73 -11.73
N ALA A 153 14.80 6.77 -11.65
CA ALA A 153 16.08 7.01 -11.00
C ALA A 153 16.89 8.10 -11.74
N PRO A 154 17.69 8.93 -11.03
CA PRO A 154 17.87 8.95 -9.58
C PRO A 154 16.85 9.84 -8.83
N ALA A 155 15.93 10.50 -9.53
CA ALA A 155 15.06 11.54 -8.97
C ALA A 155 13.96 10.99 -8.05
N ILE A 156 13.46 9.76 -8.30
CA ILE A 156 12.37 9.15 -7.54
C ILE A 156 12.73 7.70 -7.22
N ARG A 157 12.65 7.33 -5.95
CA ARG A 157 12.75 5.93 -5.50
C ARG A 157 11.35 5.31 -5.47
N VAL A 158 11.23 4.06 -5.89
CA VAL A 158 9.95 3.32 -5.87
C VAL A 158 10.16 1.99 -5.17
N ASN A 159 9.42 1.73 -4.10
CA ASN A 159 9.49 0.47 -3.35
C ASN A 159 8.08 -0.06 -3.06
N VAL A 160 7.99 -1.34 -2.76
CA VAL A 160 6.75 -2.06 -2.47
C VAL A 160 6.84 -2.69 -1.09
N ILE A 161 5.77 -2.58 -0.32
CA ILE A 161 5.59 -3.35 0.92
C ILE A 161 4.64 -4.51 0.60
N ALA A 162 5.04 -5.73 0.95
CA ALA A 162 4.24 -6.95 0.78
C ALA A 162 3.90 -7.54 2.16
N PRO A 163 2.79 -7.12 2.78
CA PRO A 163 2.37 -7.66 4.08
C PRO A 163 1.76 -9.07 3.95
N SER A 164 1.77 -9.79 5.05
CA SER A 164 0.84 -10.89 5.29
C SER A 164 -0.45 -10.36 5.92
N LEU A 165 -1.23 -11.26 6.54
CA LEU A 165 -2.48 -10.88 7.18
C LEU A 165 -2.22 -9.85 8.30
N THR A 166 -2.82 -8.67 8.13
CA THR A 166 -2.69 -7.51 9.01
C THR A 166 -4.07 -7.15 9.56
N ASP A 167 -4.18 -6.87 10.86
CA ASP A 167 -5.44 -6.51 11.51
C ASP A 167 -5.89 -5.13 11.03
N THR A 168 -6.81 -5.14 10.08
CA THR A 168 -7.36 -3.97 9.40
C THR A 168 -8.83 -4.19 9.09
N PRO A 169 -9.62 -3.14 8.88
CA PRO A 169 -11.00 -3.29 8.42
C PRO A 169 -11.13 -4.08 7.11
N LEU A 170 -10.15 -3.99 6.23
CA LEU A 170 -10.12 -4.74 4.96
C LEU A 170 -10.01 -6.26 5.22
N ALA A 171 -9.27 -6.66 6.24
CA ALA A 171 -9.11 -8.07 6.64
C ALA A 171 -10.17 -8.54 7.64
N GLY A 172 -11.13 -7.70 8.02
CA GLY A 172 -12.08 -7.96 9.10
C GLY A 172 -12.84 -9.28 8.97
N ALA A 173 -13.25 -9.67 7.76
CA ALA A 173 -13.93 -10.96 7.54
C ALA A 173 -13.04 -12.19 7.87
N LEU A 174 -11.72 -12.03 7.79
CA LEU A 174 -10.73 -13.08 8.08
C LEU A 174 -10.33 -13.12 9.56
N LEU A 175 -10.61 -12.07 10.32
CA LEU A 175 -10.19 -11.88 11.73
C LEU A 175 -11.36 -11.55 12.66
N ASN A 176 -12.59 -11.94 12.28
CA ASN A 176 -13.82 -11.57 13.00
C ASN A 176 -14.12 -12.42 14.26
N SER A 177 -13.21 -13.25 14.70
CA SER A 177 -13.30 -13.97 15.98
C SER A 177 -11.91 -14.27 16.55
N ASP A 178 -11.81 -14.42 17.87
CA ASP A 178 -10.55 -14.75 18.53
C ASP A 178 -9.96 -16.07 18.01
N LEU A 179 -10.80 -17.07 17.75
CA LEU A 179 -10.38 -18.34 17.16
C LEU A 179 -9.69 -18.14 15.79
N LYS A 180 -10.26 -17.27 14.94
CA LYS A 180 -9.65 -16.96 13.63
C LYS A 180 -8.36 -16.16 13.77
N LYS A 181 -8.31 -15.21 14.71
CA LYS A 181 -7.10 -14.44 15.01
C LYS A 181 -5.98 -15.35 15.51
N GLU A 182 -6.28 -16.25 16.43
CA GLU A 182 -5.32 -17.24 16.94
C GLU A 182 -4.83 -18.19 15.84
N ALA A 183 -5.74 -18.74 15.05
CA ALA A 183 -5.41 -19.61 13.92
C ALA A 183 -4.56 -18.88 12.85
N ALA A 184 -4.79 -17.58 12.65
CA ALA A 184 -4.00 -16.75 11.77
C ALA A 184 -2.61 -16.49 12.36
N ALA A 185 -2.51 -16.17 13.65
CA ALA A 185 -1.25 -15.95 14.36
C ALA A 185 -0.35 -17.18 14.29
N LYS A 186 -0.89 -18.37 14.54
CA LYS A 186 -0.16 -19.65 14.50
C LYS A 186 0.49 -19.99 13.15
N ARG A 187 0.04 -19.36 12.06
CA ARG A 187 0.66 -19.54 10.73
C ARG A 187 1.96 -18.75 10.56
N HIS A 188 2.19 -17.76 11.41
CA HIS A 188 3.39 -16.93 11.35
C HIS A 188 4.45 -17.45 12.34
N PRO A 189 5.71 -17.54 11.95
CA PRO A 189 6.81 -17.87 12.88
C PRO A 189 6.80 -17.00 14.14
N LEU A 190 6.46 -15.70 14.04
CA LEU A 190 6.37 -14.80 15.20
C LEU A 190 5.08 -14.97 16.01
N GLN A 191 4.20 -15.92 15.68
CA GLN A 191 2.96 -16.25 16.40
C GLN A 191 2.04 -15.05 16.64
N GLN A 192 1.97 -14.13 15.67
CA GLN A 192 1.12 -12.94 15.73
C GLN A 192 0.62 -12.53 14.34
N VAL A 193 -0.49 -11.79 14.31
CA VAL A 193 -1.00 -11.11 13.12
C VAL A 193 -0.35 -9.74 13.07
N GLY A 194 -0.03 -9.24 11.88
CA GLY A 194 0.53 -7.91 11.69
C GLY A 194 -0.45 -6.81 12.15
N ARG A 195 0.07 -5.69 12.63
CA ARG A 195 -0.70 -4.50 12.99
C ARG A 195 -0.51 -3.42 11.93
N SER A 196 -1.46 -2.50 11.85
CA SER A 196 -1.39 -1.35 10.94
C SER A 196 -0.11 -0.52 11.16
N GLU A 197 0.31 -0.37 12.41
CA GLU A 197 1.49 0.40 12.83
C GLU A 197 2.80 -0.24 12.36
N ASP A 198 2.86 -1.57 12.28
CA ASP A 198 4.04 -2.29 11.78
C ASP A 198 4.32 -1.92 10.32
N MET A 199 3.25 -1.78 9.51
CA MET A 199 3.35 -1.34 8.11
C MET A 199 3.62 0.16 8.01
N ALA A 200 2.95 0.99 8.83
CA ALA A 200 3.10 2.43 8.84
C ALA A 200 4.56 2.84 9.13
N SER A 201 5.20 2.18 10.08
CA SER A 201 6.60 2.41 10.42
C SER A 201 7.55 2.16 9.23
N LEU A 202 7.29 1.11 8.42
CA LEU A 202 8.09 0.87 7.23
C LEU A 202 7.78 1.87 6.11
N VAL A 203 6.51 2.32 5.97
CA VAL A 203 6.17 3.40 5.03
C VAL A 203 6.93 4.67 5.36
N THR A 204 6.91 5.12 6.63
CA THR A 204 7.61 6.34 7.04
C THR A 204 9.13 6.21 6.86
N TYR A 205 9.71 5.04 7.16
CA TYR A 205 11.10 4.76 6.87
C TYR A 205 11.42 4.89 5.37
N LEU A 206 10.63 4.26 4.48
CA LEU A 206 10.86 4.31 3.03
C LEU A 206 10.69 5.72 2.45
N LEU A 207 9.80 6.53 3.01
CA LEU A 207 9.61 7.93 2.63
C LEU A 207 10.72 8.84 3.19
N SER A 208 11.47 8.39 4.18
CA SER A 208 12.54 9.16 4.81
C SER A 208 13.84 9.16 4.02
N GLY A 209 14.80 10.01 4.43
CA GLY A 209 16.17 10.01 3.93
C GLY A 209 16.99 8.80 4.36
N HIS A 210 16.55 8.06 5.39
CA HIS A 210 17.24 6.84 5.84
C HIS A 210 17.19 5.71 4.81
N ALA A 211 16.16 5.71 3.95
CA ALA A 211 16.02 4.75 2.85
C ALA A 211 16.62 5.24 1.52
N ARG A 212 17.53 6.22 1.53
CA ARG A 212 18.08 6.86 0.32
C ARG A 212 18.76 5.91 -0.67
N PHE A 213 19.17 4.73 -0.22
CA PHE A 213 19.85 3.70 -1.04
C PHE A 213 18.93 2.50 -1.35
N MET A 214 17.61 2.69 -1.22
CA MET A 214 16.61 1.65 -1.49
C MET A 214 15.65 2.09 -2.60
N THR A 215 15.67 1.37 -3.72
CA THR A 215 14.70 1.49 -4.81
C THR A 215 14.49 0.16 -5.50
N GLY A 216 13.33 -0.09 -6.11
CA GLY A 216 12.98 -1.33 -6.80
C GLY A 216 12.77 -2.54 -5.88
N GLN A 217 12.68 -2.34 -4.56
CA GLN A 217 12.59 -3.45 -3.59
C GLN A 217 11.14 -3.83 -3.30
N VAL A 218 10.92 -5.13 -3.07
CA VAL A 218 9.69 -5.69 -2.50
C VAL A 218 10.02 -6.18 -1.09
N LEU A 219 9.52 -5.46 -0.08
CA LEU A 219 9.82 -5.69 1.33
C LEU A 219 8.66 -6.47 1.97
N ARG A 220 8.92 -7.70 2.38
CA ARG A 220 7.92 -8.54 3.04
C ARG A 220 7.89 -8.25 4.53
N VAL A 221 6.71 -7.93 5.05
CA VAL A 221 6.45 -7.70 6.48
C VAL A 221 5.38 -8.71 6.90
N ASP A 222 5.82 -9.88 7.32
CA ASP A 222 4.97 -11.07 7.36
C ASP A 222 5.22 -11.99 8.57
N GLY A 223 5.92 -11.51 9.58
CA GLY A 223 6.24 -12.31 10.77
C GLY A 223 7.04 -13.58 10.46
N GLY A 224 7.76 -13.60 9.33
CA GLY A 224 8.58 -14.74 8.88
C GLY A 224 7.84 -15.76 8.00
N LEU A 225 6.53 -15.53 7.70
CA LEU A 225 5.69 -16.51 7.00
C LEU A 225 6.27 -16.97 5.66
N SER A 226 6.85 -16.06 4.87
CA SER A 226 7.37 -16.39 3.54
C SER A 226 8.85 -16.72 3.48
N ALA A 227 9.58 -16.61 4.58
CA ALA A 227 11.04 -16.73 4.57
C ALA A 227 11.61 -17.73 5.58
N VAL A 228 10.88 -18.00 6.67
CA VAL A 228 11.37 -18.83 7.78
C VAL A 228 10.50 -20.09 7.89
N ARG A 229 11.15 -21.23 8.10
CA ARG A 229 10.48 -22.49 8.43
C ARG A 229 10.77 -22.83 9.91
N THR A 230 9.71 -22.91 10.70
CA THR A 230 9.75 -23.42 12.07
C THR A 230 9.29 -24.87 12.08
N PHE A 231 10.01 -25.72 12.76
CA PHE A 231 9.74 -27.15 12.88
C PHE A 231 8.73 -27.42 13.98
#